data_5891686e841adde1b422f08be42dbcd4
#
_entry.id   5891686e841adde1b422f08be42dbcd4
#
_cell.length_a   1.000
_cell.length_b   1.000
_cell.length_c   1.000
_cell.angle_alpha   90.00
_cell.angle_beta   90.00
_cell.angle_gamma   90.00
#
_symmetry.space_group_name_H-M   'P 1'
#
loop_
_entity.id
_entity.type
_entity.pdbx_description
1 polymer ?
#
loop_
_entity_poly.entity_id
_entity_poly.type
_entity_poly.pdbx_seq_one_letter_code
_entity_poly.pdbx_strand_id
1 'polypeptide(L)'
;MTNDLGVWTADDCALVLIDYQKEMFEVIRSETSADLVEMQVRLLAKTAKAFGLPIVLSTVGVGVGFNGPTLPSILSELDGIEPIDRTSMNAFEDEAFSEAVKATGRKRLIIGGLHTEICLTFATVQALKDGYDVMYVTDAVGGRSQAAHRTGIERLAHAGAVPTTALAVTTELFRDWAGPLTGPAIDTIYWYFREIPKLTDDVGVADAEKGAAAAYAEQAAGAAH
;
A
#
# COMPACT_ATOMS: atom_id res chain seq x y z
N MET A 1 30.16 0.82 4.83
CA MET A 1 29.17 1.80 5.32
C MET A 1 28.25 2.07 4.15
N THR A 2 27.08 1.44 4.12
CA THR A 2 26.03 1.78 3.17
C THR A 2 25.59 3.20 3.47
N ASN A 3 25.68 4.11 2.49
CA ASN A 3 25.07 5.44 2.60
C ASN A 3 23.55 5.23 2.69
N ASP A 4 23.02 5.15 3.90
CA ASP A 4 21.58 5.22 4.13
C ASP A 4 21.15 6.67 3.88
N LEU A 5 20.66 6.93 2.68
CA LEU A 5 20.19 8.26 2.27
C LEU A 5 18.80 8.59 2.86
N GLY A 6 18.29 7.76 3.79
CA GLY A 6 16.97 7.94 4.38
C GLY A 6 15.81 7.55 3.46
N VAL A 7 16.08 7.03 2.26
CA VAL A 7 15.08 6.48 1.33
C VAL A 7 15.21 4.95 1.28
N TRP A 8 14.07 4.26 1.10
CA TRP A 8 14.02 2.81 1.15
C TRP A 8 14.27 2.18 -0.22
N THR A 9 14.64 0.91 -0.23
CA THR A 9 14.85 0.13 -1.47
C THR A 9 13.95 -1.10 -1.49
N ALA A 10 13.70 -1.64 -2.68
CA ALA A 10 12.90 -2.86 -2.83
C ALA A 10 13.49 -4.05 -2.06
N ASP A 11 14.82 -4.11 -1.94
CA ASP A 11 15.50 -5.18 -1.22
C ASP A 11 15.37 -5.09 0.30
N ASP A 12 15.00 -3.93 0.84
CA ASP A 12 14.89 -3.69 2.28
C ASP A 12 13.47 -3.88 2.81
N CYS A 13 12.46 -3.85 1.94
CA CYS A 13 11.06 -3.69 2.31
C CYS A 13 10.24 -4.97 2.14
N ALA A 14 9.14 -5.06 2.91
CA ALA A 14 8.00 -5.91 2.65
C ALA A 14 6.71 -5.07 2.64
N LEU A 15 5.75 -5.46 1.81
CA LEU A 15 4.40 -4.88 1.80
C LEU A 15 3.49 -5.68 2.72
N VAL A 16 2.78 -5.00 3.60
CA VAL A 16 1.80 -5.59 4.53
C VAL A 16 0.44 -4.96 4.29
N LEU A 17 -0.54 -5.75 3.88
CA LEU A 17 -1.90 -5.32 3.55
C LEU A 17 -2.89 -5.95 4.55
N ILE A 18 -3.62 -5.10 5.28
CA ILE A 18 -4.46 -5.53 6.40
C ILE A 18 -5.93 -5.18 6.14
N ASP A 19 -6.79 -6.22 6.07
CA ASP A 19 -8.25 -6.12 6.11
C ASP A 19 -8.90 -5.29 5.00
N TYR A 20 -8.41 -5.40 3.78
CA TYR A 20 -9.03 -4.78 2.61
C TYR A 20 -10.25 -5.57 2.11
N GLN A 21 -11.22 -5.75 3.02
CA GLN A 21 -12.46 -6.52 2.85
C GLN A 21 -13.62 -5.57 2.51
N LYS A 22 -14.65 -6.09 1.80
CA LYS A 22 -15.79 -5.29 1.34
C LYS A 22 -16.44 -4.49 2.47
N GLU A 23 -16.68 -5.11 3.61
CA GLU A 23 -17.33 -4.50 4.78
C GLU A 23 -16.54 -3.31 5.34
N MET A 24 -15.21 -3.35 5.19
CA MET A 24 -14.35 -2.24 5.61
C MET A 24 -14.47 -1.05 4.66
N PHE A 25 -14.53 -1.28 3.35
CA PHE A 25 -14.70 -0.22 2.35
C PHE A 25 -16.06 0.46 2.45
N GLU A 26 -17.15 -0.29 2.67
CA GLU A 26 -18.53 0.24 2.75
C GLU A 26 -18.72 1.30 3.84
N VAL A 27 -17.85 1.34 4.83
CA VAL A 27 -17.98 2.21 6.00
C VAL A 27 -16.89 3.27 6.14
N ILE A 28 -16.05 3.44 5.11
CA ILE A 28 -15.10 4.56 5.05
C ILE A 28 -15.88 5.87 5.00
N ARG A 29 -15.49 6.84 5.85
CA ARG A 29 -16.07 8.19 5.97
C ARG A 29 -15.00 9.25 6.18
N SER A 30 -13.74 8.93 5.84
CA SER A 30 -12.63 9.88 5.82
C SER A 30 -12.58 10.67 4.51
N GLU A 31 -11.56 11.51 4.34
CA GLU A 31 -11.40 12.40 3.19
C GLU A 31 -11.22 11.65 1.86
N THR A 32 -10.44 10.57 1.88
CA THR A 32 -10.19 9.74 0.69
C THR A 32 -11.39 8.81 0.46
N SER A 33 -11.95 8.83 -0.73
CA SER A 33 -13.06 7.95 -1.10
C SER A 33 -12.64 6.48 -1.12
N ALA A 34 -13.60 5.58 -0.94
CA ALA A 34 -13.35 4.13 -0.97
C ALA A 34 -12.70 3.69 -2.30
N ASP A 35 -13.15 4.23 -3.43
CA ASP A 35 -12.63 3.90 -4.75
C ASP A 35 -11.18 4.37 -4.93
N LEU A 36 -10.83 5.55 -4.39
CA LEU A 36 -9.44 6.03 -4.38
C LEU A 36 -8.56 5.16 -3.49
N VAL A 37 -9.02 4.81 -2.28
CA VAL A 37 -8.30 3.88 -1.40
C VAL A 37 -8.04 2.55 -2.10
N GLU A 38 -9.06 1.96 -2.74
CA GLU A 38 -8.93 0.71 -3.49
C GLU A 38 -7.87 0.83 -4.60
N MET A 39 -7.93 1.89 -5.39
CA MET A 39 -6.97 2.13 -6.48
C MET A 39 -5.53 2.24 -5.94
N GLN A 40 -5.32 2.96 -4.83
CA GLN A 40 -3.99 3.12 -4.22
C GLN A 40 -3.45 1.78 -3.68
N VAL A 41 -4.31 0.95 -3.08
CA VAL A 41 -3.92 -0.40 -2.64
C VAL A 41 -3.51 -1.27 -3.83
N ARG A 42 -4.24 -1.20 -4.94
CA ARG A 42 -3.87 -1.90 -6.17
C ARG A 42 -2.54 -1.41 -6.75
N LEU A 43 -2.26 -0.10 -6.67
CA LEU A 43 -0.94 0.45 -7.04
C LEU A 43 0.17 -0.15 -6.17
N LEU A 44 -0.03 -0.23 -4.85
CA LEU A 44 0.94 -0.86 -3.95
C LEU A 44 1.17 -2.35 -4.28
N ALA A 45 0.09 -3.09 -4.53
CA ALA A 45 0.18 -4.50 -4.92
C ALA A 45 0.96 -4.69 -6.23
N LYS A 46 0.66 -3.88 -7.26
CA LYS A 46 1.41 -3.87 -8.53
C LYS A 46 2.88 -3.52 -8.32
N THR A 47 3.16 -2.49 -7.52
CA THR A 47 4.53 -2.08 -7.18
C THR A 47 5.29 -3.22 -6.51
N ALA A 48 4.71 -3.87 -5.51
CA ALA A 48 5.34 -4.96 -4.80
C ALA A 48 5.63 -6.16 -5.72
N LYS A 49 4.68 -6.53 -6.58
CA LYS A 49 4.87 -7.61 -7.57
C LYS A 49 5.93 -7.24 -8.60
N ALA A 50 5.89 -6.02 -9.15
CA ALA A 50 6.85 -5.56 -10.16
C ALA A 50 8.29 -5.51 -9.64
N PHE A 51 8.47 -5.15 -8.37
CA PHE A 51 9.79 -4.98 -7.76
C PHE A 51 10.23 -6.16 -6.89
N GLY A 52 9.41 -7.22 -6.81
CA GLY A 52 9.75 -8.44 -6.08
C GLY A 52 9.73 -8.31 -4.55
N LEU A 53 8.93 -7.38 -4.00
CA LEU A 53 8.77 -7.28 -2.55
C LEU A 53 8.01 -8.50 -2.01
N PRO A 54 8.39 -9.06 -0.86
CA PRO A 54 7.53 -9.96 -0.12
C PRO A 54 6.23 -9.26 0.28
N ILE A 55 5.10 -9.98 0.18
CA ILE A 55 3.78 -9.45 0.49
C ILE A 55 3.14 -10.32 1.58
N VAL A 56 2.64 -9.69 2.64
CA VAL A 56 1.80 -10.33 3.67
C VAL A 56 0.41 -9.71 3.57
N LEU A 57 -0.59 -10.55 3.32
CA LEU A 57 -1.99 -10.17 3.24
C LEU A 57 -2.76 -10.76 4.41
N SER A 58 -3.60 -9.97 5.05
CA SER A 58 -4.42 -10.41 6.18
C SER A 58 -5.89 -10.03 6.00
N THR A 59 -6.75 -10.87 6.56
CA THR A 59 -8.18 -10.63 6.73
C THR A 59 -8.57 -10.79 8.20
N VAL A 60 -9.74 -10.29 8.58
CA VAL A 60 -10.29 -10.46 9.92
C VAL A 60 -11.69 -11.04 9.87
N GLY A 61 -11.90 -12.14 10.58
CA GLY A 61 -13.21 -12.70 10.88
C GLY A 61 -13.91 -13.40 9.72
N VAL A 62 -13.20 -13.83 8.69
CA VAL A 62 -13.76 -14.60 7.57
C VAL A 62 -14.19 -15.98 8.04
N GLY A 63 -13.31 -16.70 8.72
CA GLY A 63 -13.57 -18.06 9.23
C GLY A 63 -14.68 -18.15 10.26
N VAL A 64 -14.97 -17.04 10.96
CA VAL A 64 -16.08 -16.95 11.93
C VAL A 64 -17.33 -16.28 11.36
N GLY A 65 -17.31 -15.89 10.06
CA GLY A 65 -18.48 -15.41 9.33
C GLY A 65 -18.88 -13.96 9.60
N PHE A 66 -18.00 -13.12 10.17
CA PHE A 66 -18.27 -11.70 10.39
C PHE A 66 -18.00 -10.84 9.16
N ASN A 67 -16.97 -11.17 8.40
CA ASN A 67 -16.57 -10.43 7.21
C ASN A 67 -16.33 -11.38 6.03
N GLY A 68 -16.43 -10.85 4.81
CA GLY A 68 -16.06 -11.54 3.58
C GLY A 68 -14.55 -11.51 3.32
N PRO A 69 -14.12 -12.08 2.18
CA PRO A 69 -12.70 -12.06 1.78
C PRO A 69 -12.23 -10.64 1.38
N THR A 70 -10.93 -10.51 1.15
CA THR A 70 -10.35 -9.32 0.47
C THR A 70 -11.08 -9.05 -0.84
N LEU A 71 -11.23 -7.77 -1.22
CA LEU A 71 -11.89 -7.38 -2.47
C LEU A 71 -11.29 -8.11 -3.67
N PRO A 72 -12.13 -8.64 -4.59
CA PRO A 72 -11.66 -9.37 -5.77
C PRO A 72 -10.71 -8.56 -6.67
N SER A 73 -10.92 -7.25 -6.78
CA SER A 73 -10.07 -6.33 -7.53
C SER A 73 -8.64 -6.25 -6.97
N ILE A 74 -8.49 -6.32 -5.64
CA ILE A 74 -7.19 -6.35 -4.97
C ILE A 74 -6.58 -7.74 -5.08
N LEU A 75 -7.36 -8.80 -4.85
CA LEU A 75 -6.88 -10.18 -4.99
C LEU A 75 -6.35 -10.48 -6.40
N SER A 76 -6.97 -9.90 -7.43
CA SER A 76 -6.50 -10.08 -8.82
C SER A 76 -5.10 -9.52 -9.09
N GLU A 77 -4.62 -8.59 -8.26
CA GLU A 77 -3.25 -8.07 -8.32
C GLU A 77 -2.27 -8.90 -7.46
N LEU A 78 -2.79 -9.77 -6.59
CA LEU A 78 -2.04 -10.53 -5.57
C LEU A 78 -2.03 -12.04 -5.87
N ASP A 79 -2.08 -12.42 -7.15
CA ASP A 79 -2.05 -13.83 -7.55
C ASP A 79 -0.91 -14.61 -6.85
N GLY A 80 -1.26 -15.75 -6.25
CA GLY A 80 -0.35 -16.58 -5.46
C GLY A 80 -0.11 -16.13 -4.02
N ILE A 81 -0.78 -15.05 -3.54
CA ILE A 81 -0.71 -14.60 -2.15
C ILE A 81 -1.98 -15.04 -1.42
N GLU A 82 -1.82 -15.92 -0.43
CA GLU A 82 -2.94 -16.39 0.38
C GLU A 82 -3.15 -15.47 1.60
N PRO A 83 -4.40 -15.04 1.85
CA PRO A 83 -4.70 -14.21 3.02
C PRO A 83 -4.59 -15.02 4.32
N ILE A 84 -4.00 -14.42 5.35
CA ILE A 84 -3.99 -14.95 6.71
C ILE A 84 -5.21 -14.38 7.43
N ASP A 85 -6.21 -15.23 7.70
CA ASP A 85 -7.40 -14.84 8.44
C ASP A 85 -7.18 -14.94 9.95
N ARG A 86 -7.68 -13.97 10.68
CA ARG A 86 -7.56 -13.86 12.12
C ARG A 86 -8.83 -13.32 12.78
N THR A 87 -8.89 -13.32 14.11
CA THR A 87 -10.00 -12.76 14.89
C THR A 87 -9.60 -11.56 15.76
N SER A 88 -8.29 -11.36 15.99
CA SER A 88 -7.76 -10.25 16.80
C SER A 88 -7.84 -8.92 16.03
N MET A 89 -8.06 -7.80 16.73
CA MET A 89 -8.03 -6.45 16.12
C MET A 89 -6.61 -6.02 15.75
N ASN A 90 -5.62 -6.42 16.53
CA ASN A 90 -4.21 -6.22 16.23
C ASN A 90 -3.66 -7.44 15.49
N ALA A 91 -3.29 -7.28 14.22
CA ALA A 91 -2.81 -8.39 13.40
C ALA A 91 -1.56 -9.07 14.00
N PHE A 92 -0.69 -8.32 14.67
CA PHE A 92 0.51 -8.89 15.32
C PHE A 92 0.22 -9.72 16.58
N GLU A 93 -1.01 -9.73 17.10
CA GLU A 93 -1.42 -10.67 18.17
C GLU A 93 -1.78 -12.07 17.61
N ASP A 94 -1.88 -12.18 16.29
CA ASP A 94 -2.01 -13.48 15.62
C ASP A 94 -0.63 -14.05 15.29
N GLU A 95 -0.39 -15.30 15.71
CA GLU A 95 0.91 -15.95 15.56
C GLU A 95 1.25 -16.21 14.09
N ALA A 96 0.27 -16.66 13.29
CA ALA A 96 0.49 -16.95 11.87
C ALA A 96 0.86 -15.67 11.09
N PHE A 97 0.18 -14.56 11.37
CA PHE A 97 0.50 -13.26 10.79
C PHE A 97 1.90 -12.78 11.20
N SER A 98 2.22 -12.82 12.51
CA SER A 98 3.54 -12.40 13.01
C SER A 98 4.67 -13.22 12.41
N GLU A 99 4.51 -14.55 12.32
CA GLU A 99 5.51 -15.42 11.71
C GLU A 99 5.64 -15.18 10.20
N ALA A 100 4.54 -14.89 9.49
CA ALA A 100 4.60 -14.54 8.07
C ALA A 100 5.39 -13.24 7.83
N VAL A 101 5.18 -12.20 8.67
CA VAL A 101 5.96 -10.97 8.59
C VAL A 101 7.44 -11.24 8.86
N LYS A 102 7.78 -12.00 9.89
CA LYS A 102 9.17 -12.39 10.20
C LYS A 102 9.81 -13.20 9.07
N ALA A 103 9.06 -14.11 8.46
CA ALA A 103 9.52 -14.95 7.37
C ALA A 103 9.91 -14.16 6.12
N THR A 104 9.43 -12.93 5.95
CA THR A 104 9.89 -12.03 4.88
C THR A 104 11.37 -11.70 4.99
N GLY A 105 11.95 -11.78 6.19
CA GLY A 105 13.32 -11.38 6.47
C GLY A 105 13.59 -9.88 6.35
N ARG A 106 12.54 -9.07 6.17
CA ARG A 106 12.63 -7.63 5.99
C ARG A 106 12.47 -6.89 7.32
N LYS A 107 13.26 -5.84 7.51
CA LYS A 107 13.18 -4.99 8.69
C LYS A 107 12.28 -3.78 8.48
N ARG A 108 12.08 -3.38 7.23
CA ARG A 108 11.28 -2.23 6.82
C ARG A 108 9.93 -2.69 6.28
N LEU A 109 8.84 -2.18 6.86
CA LEU A 109 7.48 -2.55 6.49
C LEU A 109 6.74 -1.36 5.90
N ILE A 110 6.19 -1.54 4.70
CA ILE A 110 5.24 -0.62 4.08
C ILE A 110 3.87 -1.17 4.43
N ILE A 111 3.11 -0.47 5.27
CA ILE A 111 1.84 -0.98 5.81
C ILE A 111 0.67 -0.15 5.29
N GLY A 112 -0.33 -0.83 4.75
CA GLY A 112 -1.67 -0.31 4.51
C GLY A 112 -2.71 -1.15 5.24
N GLY A 113 -3.84 -0.54 5.63
CA GLY A 113 -4.87 -1.30 6.33
C GLY A 113 -6.15 -0.53 6.63
N LEU A 114 -7.25 -1.21 6.75
CA LEU A 114 -8.57 -0.68 7.09
C LEU A 114 -9.07 -1.26 8.44
N HIS A 115 -9.50 -0.40 9.40
CA HIS A 115 -9.54 1.06 9.28
C HIS A 115 -8.29 1.67 9.89
N THR A 116 -8.02 2.93 9.50
CA THR A 116 -6.84 3.67 9.93
C THR A 116 -6.64 3.67 11.44
N GLU A 117 -7.68 3.96 12.21
CA GLU A 117 -7.64 4.10 13.67
C GLU A 117 -7.63 2.76 14.43
N ILE A 118 -7.84 1.62 13.73
CA ILE A 118 -7.94 0.29 14.34
C ILE A 118 -6.83 -0.60 13.79
N CYS A 119 -7.12 -1.37 12.75
CA CYS A 119 -6.24 -2.44 12.26
C CYS A 119 -4.88 -1.91 11.78
N LEU A 120 -4.85 -0.78 11.07
CA LEU A 120 -3.60 -0.14 10.70
C LEU A 120 -2.83 0.35 11.95
N THR A 121 -3.50 1.11 12.82
CA THR A 121 -2.84 1.74 13.97
C THR A 121 -2.29 0.70 14.93
N PHE A 122 -3.06 -0.32 15.29
CA PHE A 122 -2.61 -1.32 16.27
C PHE A 122 -1.45 -2.15 15.73
N ALA A 123 -1.55 -2.61 14.49
CA ALA A 123 -0.47 -3.37 13.86
C ALA A 123 0.81 -2.54 13.71
N THR A 124 0.70 -1.27 13.27
CA THR A 124 1.87 -0.40 13.11
C THR A 124 2.57 -0.11 14.43
N VAL A 125 1.81 0.22 15.48
CA VAL A 125 2.39 0.49 16.81
C VAL A 125 3.09 -0.75 17.38
N GLN A 126 2.52 -1.95 17.17
CA GLN A 126 3.15 -3.19 17.56
C GLN A 126 4.41 -3.47 16.75
N ALA A 127 4.38 -3.30 15.43
CA ALA A 127 5.55 -3.49 14.57
C ALA A 127 6.73 -2.60 15.00
N LEU A 128 6.47 -1.32 15.28
CA LEU A 128 7.50 -0.40 15.82
C LEU A 128 8.08 -0.89 17.14
N LYS A 129 7.23 -1.36 18.07
CA LYS A 129 7.66 -1.92 19.35
C LYS A 129 8.53 -3.17 19.17
N ASP A 130 8.22 -3.98 18.16
CA ASP A 130 8.97 -5.21 17.83
C ASP A 130 10.25 -4.92 17.03
N GLY A 131 10.56 -3.63 16.78
CA GLY A 131 11.80 -3.16 16.19
C GLY A 131 11.82 -3.07 14.68
N TYR A 132 10.65 -3.10 14.02
CA TYR A 132 10.53 -2.78 12.60
C TYR A 132 10.57 -1.27 12.38
N ASP A 133 11.12 -0.84 11.24
CA ASP A 133 10.90 0.49 10.71
C ASP A 133 9.62 0.47 9.86
N VAL A 134 8.71 1.43 10.05
CA VAL A 134 7.41 1.40 9.38
C VAL A 134 7.11 2.66 8.61
N MET A 135 6.78 2.51 7.32
CA MET A 135 6.03 3.49 6.55
C MET A 135 4.56 3.09 6.50
N TYR A 136 3.64 4.03 6.71
CA TYR A 136 2.21 3.82 6.50
C TYR A 136 1.71 4.68 5.36
N VAL A 137 0.83 4.12 4.50
CA VAL A 137 0.44 4.72 3.23
C VAL A 137 -0.88 5.46 3.38
N THR A 138 -0.83 6.78 3.50
CA THR A 138 -1.97 7.63 3.92
C THR A 138 -3.13 7.68 2.93
N ASP A 139 -2.88 7.53 1.64
CA ASP A 139 -3.90 7.52 0.58
C ASP A 139 -4.44 6.10 0.27
N ALA A 140 -3.82 5.06 0.84
CA ALA A 140 -4.28 3.68 0.76
C ALA A 140 -5.06 3.23 2.01
N VAL A 141 -5.48 4.15 2.87
CA VAL A 141 -6.19 3.86 4.12
C VAL A 141 -7.39 4.77 4.31
N GLY A 142 -8.35 4.35 5.11
CA GLY A 142 -9.55 5.11 5.39
C GLY A 142 -10.09 4.81 6.78
N GLY A 143 -10.76 5.79 7.39
CA GLY A 143 -11.33 5.70 8.73
C GLY A 143 -12.85 5.75 8.74
N ARG A 144 -13.45 5.40 9.89
CA ARG A 144 -14.89 5.42 10.15
C ARG A 144 -15.48 6.84 10.22
N SER A 145 -14.62 7.84 10.40
CA SER A 145 -14.93 9.26 10.33
C SER A 145 -13.66 10.04 10.04
N GLN A 146 -13.78 11.31 9.64
CA GLN A 146 -12.63 12.19 9.49
C GLN A 146 -11.84 12.33 10.80
N ALA A 147 -12.53 12.50 11.94
CA ALA A 147 -11.88 12.63 13.24
C ALA A 147 -11.11 11.35 13.62
N ALA A 148 -11.72 10.17 13.44
CA ALA A 148 -11.07 8.89 13.73
C ALA A 148 -9.83 8.68 12.85
N HIS A 149 -9.96 8.92 11.55
CA HIS A 149 -8.84 8.82 10.59
C HIS A 149 -7.68 9.75 10.99
N ARG A 150 -7.94 11.05 11.19
CA ARG A 150 -6.89 12.02 11.56
C ARG A 150 -6.20 11.65 12.87
N THR A 151 -6.99 11.25 13.88
CA THR A 151 -6.42 10.82 15.17
C THR A 151 -5.55 9.56 15.00
N GLY A 152 -5.97 8.62 14.15
CA GLY A 152 -5.15 7.46 13.78
C GLY A 152 -3.82 7.87 13.15
N ILE A 153 -3.85 8.74 12.13
CA ILE A 153 -2.66 9.28 11.45
C ILE A 153 -1.72 9.99 12.44
N GLU A 154 -2.24 10.85 13.30
CA GLU A 154 -1.45 11.55 14.32
C GLU A 154 -0.80 10.58 15.30
N ARG A 155 -1.55 9.58 15.76
CA ARG A 155 -1.02 8.55 16.66
C ARG A 155 0.12 7.75 16.02
N LEU A 156 0.01 7.41 14.75
CA LEU A 156 1.05 6.70 13.99
C LEU A 156 2.33 7.54 13.88
N ALA A 157 2.19 8.82 13.52
CA ALA A 157 3.33 9.74 13.42
C ALA A 157 4.02 9.94 14.79
N HIS A 158 3.25 10.13 15.86
CA HIS A 158 3.80 10.24 17.22
C HIS A 158 4.47 8.96 17.71
N ALA A 159 4.03 7.80 17.23
CA ALA A 159 4.68 6.52 17.56
C ALA A 159 6.01 6.31 16.81
N GLY A 160 6.31 7.14 15.81
CA GLY A 160 7.54 7.08 15.02
C GLY A 160 7.40 6.40 13.67
N ALA A 161 6.19 6.08 13.22
CA ALA A 161 5.96 5.63 11.86
C ALA A 161 6.04 6.81 10.86
N VAL A 162 6.52 6.54 9.66
CA VAL A 162 6.70 7.55 8.61
C VAL A 162 5.51 7.56 7.67
N PRO A 163 4.81 8.71 7.48
CA PRO A 163 3.74 8.82 6.49
C PRO A 163 4.30 8.86 5.07
N THR A 164 3.60 8.19 4.15
CA THR A 164 3.89 8.21 2.71
C THR A 164 2.60 8.06 1.91
N THR A 165 2.69 8.09 0.58
CA THR A 165 1.58 7.81 -0.36
C THR A 165 1.96 6.66 -1.30
N ALA A 166 0.97 6.03 -1.94
CA ALA A 166 1.24 4.86 -2.78
C ALA A 166 2.16 5.19 -3.98
N LEU A 167 1.94 6.34 -4.64
CA LEU A 167 2.83 6.77 -5.72
C LEU A 167 4.22 7.13 -5.22
N ALA A 168 4.34 7.75 -4.03
CA ALA A 168 5.63 8.06 -3.41
C ALA A 168 6.41 6.76 -3.11
N VAL A 169 5.75 5.73 -2.55
CA VAL A 169 6.36 4.40 -2.38
C VAL A 169 6.88 3.86 -3.70
N THR A 170 6.03 3.86 -4.74
CA THR A 170 6.42 3.35 -6.07
C THR A 170 7.68 4.05 -6.59
N THR A 171 7.70 5.39 -6.51
CA THR A 171 8.81 6.19 -7.04
C THR A 171 10.06 6.14 -6.16
N GLU A 172 9.91 6.01 -4.84
CA GLU A 172 11.03 5.85 -3.91
C GLU A 172 11.76 4.53 -4.14
N LEU A 173 11.03 3.42 -4.33
CA LEU A 173 11.62 2.11 -4.60
C LEU A 173 12.22 2.02 -6.01
N PHE A 174 11.58 2.63 -6.97
CA PHE A 174 12.06 2.72 -8.35
C PHE A 174 13.31 3.61 -8.50
N ARG A 175 13.31 4.80 -7.88
CA ARG A 175 14.39 5.75 -7.63
C ARG A 175 15.07 6.37 -8.85
N ASP A 176 15.33 5.63 -9.93
CA ASP A 176 16.19 6.10 -11.04
C ASP A 176 15.63 5.63 -12.39
N TRP A 177 15.34 6.59 -13.28
CA TRP A 177 14.84 6.34 -14.62
C TRP A 177 15.83 5.58 -15.53
N ALA A 178 17.11 5.55 -15.18
CA ALA A 178 18.14 4.74 -15.85
C ALA A 178 18.47 3.46 -15.06
N GLY A 179 17.73 3.17 -13.99
CA GLY A 179 17.96 2.04 -13.09
C GLY A 179 17.38 0.72 -13.60
N PRO A 180 17.72 -0.39 -12.92
CA PRO A 180 17.28 -1.72 -13.33
C PRO A 180 15.77 -1.96 -13.16
N LEU A 181 15.10 -1.16 -12.33
CA LEU A 181 13.65 -1.27 -12.08
C LEU A 181 12.80 -0.40 -13.04
N THR A 182 13.41 0.29 -14.01
CA THR A 182 12.72 1.19 -14.93
C THR A 182 11.63 0.49 -15.73
N GLY A 183 11.92 -0.66 -16.33
CA GLY A 183 10.94 -1.42 -17.11
C GLY A 183 9.69 -1.76 -16.30
N PRO A 184 9.80 -2.49 -15.18
CA PRO A 184 8.67 -2.81 -14.31
C PRO A 184 7.95 -1.59 -13.74
N ALA A 185 8.69 -0.50 -13.44
CA ALA A 185 8.13 0.74 -12.92
C ALA A 185 7.24 1.45 -13.92
N ILE A 186 7.65 1.53 -15.20
CA ILE A 186 6.92 2.21 -16.27
C ILE A 186 5.50 1.66 -16.38
N ASP A 187 5.30 0.35 -16.46
CA ASP A 187 3.99 -0.27 -16.59
C ASP A 187 3.08 0.06 -15.41
N THR A 188 3.65 0.03 -14.19
CA THR A 188 2.93 0.35 -12.96
C THR A 188 2.53 1.83 -12.89
N ILE A 189 3.44 2.74 -13.23
CA ILE A 189 3.20 4.19 -13.24
C ILE A 189 2.20 4.56 -14.35
N TYR A 190 2.29 3.98 -15.54
CA TYR A 190 1.32 4.21 -16.61
C TYR A 190 -0.07 3.69 -16.26
N TRP A 191 -0.16 2.55 -15.57
CA TRP A 191 -1.44 2.08 -15.05
C TRP A 191 -2.04 3.14 -14.11
N TYR A 192 -1.27 3.66 -13.16
CA TYR A 192 -1.71 4.70 -12.23
C TYR A 192 -2.23 5.94 -12.96
N PHE A 193 -1.45 6.49 -13.90
CA PHE A 193 -1.84 7.69 -14.65
C PHE A 193 -3.06 7.50 -15.57
N ARG A 194 -3.40 6.28 -15.91
CA ARG A 194 -4.65 5.98 -16.63
C ARG A 194 -5.85 5.84 -15.69
N GLU A 195 -5.65 5.39 -14.46
CA GLU A 195 -6.74 5.12 -13.54
C GLU A 195 -7.12 6.33 -12.70
N ILE A 196 -6.16 7.12 -12.20
CA ILE A 196 -6.41 8.24 -11.30
C ILE A 196 -7.38 9.29 -11.90
N PRO A 197 -7.31 9.69 -13.18
CA PRO A 197 -8.23 10.66 -13.75
C PRO A 197 -9.68 10.18 -13.81
N LYS A 198 -9.93 8.88 -13.72
CA LYS A 198 -11.29 8.33 -13.70
C LYS A 198 -11.99 8.52 -12.37
N LEU A 199 -11.21 8.74 -11.31
CA LEU A 199 -11.68 8.82 -9.92
C LEU A 199 -11.57 10.22 -9.33
N THR A 200 -10.97 11.17 -10.06
CA THR A 200 -10.83 12.56 -9.64
C THR A 200 -11.60 13.48 -10.57
N ASP A 201 -12.37 14.41 -9.99
CA ASP A 201 -13.16 15.40 -10.76
C ASP A 201 -12.31 16.57 -11.29
N ASP A 202 -10.99 16.56 -11.03
CA ASP A 202 -10.09 17.63 -11.46
C ASP A 202 -9.62 17.38 -12.91
N VAL A 203 -10.40 17.90 -13.86
CA VAL A 203 -10.15 17.77 -15.30
C VAL A 203 -8.77 18.32 -15.70
N GLY A 204 -8.30 19.37 -15.03
CA GLY A 204 -7.00 19.97 -15.31
C GLY A 204 -5.83 19.05 -14.95
N VAL A 205 -5.88 18.39 -13.79
CA VAL A 205 -4.91 17.38 -13.36
C VAL A 205 -4.98 16.16 -14.28
N ALA A 206 -6.19 15.69 -14.60
CA ALA A 206 -6.41 14.57 -15.50
C ALA A 206 -5.81 14.79 -16.89
N ASP A 207 -5.89 15.99 -17.44
CA ASP A 207 -5.33 16.32 -18.76
C ASP A 207 -3.81 16.46 -18.72
N ALA A 208 -3.25 17.01 -17.65
CA ALA A 208 -1.79 17.08 -17.44
C ALA A 208 -1.18 15.68 -17.29
N GLU A 209 -1.83 14.79 -16.54
CA GLU A 209 -1.39 13.40 -16.34
C GLU A 209 -1.49 12.57 -17.63
N LYS A 210 -2.54 12.75 -18.43
CA LYS A 210 -2.65 12.14 -19.77
C LYS A 210 -1.53 12.60 -20.69
N GLY A 211 -1.19 13.89 -20.66
CA GLY A 211 -0.08 14.45 -21.42
C GLY A 211 1.26 13.85 -21.03
N ALA A 212 1.52 13.70 -19.74
CA ALA A 212 2.72 13.06 -19.21
C ALA A 212 2.80 11.57 -19.63
N ALA A 213 1.71 10.82 -19.51
CA ALA A 213 1.64 9.42 -19.92
C ALA A 213 1.88 9.24 -21.43
N ALA A 214 1.34 10.14 -22.26
CA ALA A 214 1.57 10.11 -23.71
C ALA A 214 3.04 10.41 -24.07
N ALA A 215 3.65 11.42 -23.44
CA ALA A 215 5.06 11.76 -23.65
C ALA A 215 6.00 10.60 -23.24
N TYR A 216 5.70 9.91 -22.16
CA TYR A 216 6.43 8.72 -21.74
C TYR A 216 6.29 7.56 -22.71
N ALA A 217 5.09 7.31 -23.23
CA ALA A 217 4.85 6.25 -24.21
C ALA A 217 5.66 6.48 -25.51
N GLU A 218 5.77 7.73 -25.96
CA GLU A 218 6.58 8.10 -27.11
C GLU A 218 8.08 7.89 -26.87
N GLN A 219 8.57 8.27 -25.67
CA GLN A 219 9.98 8.05 -25.30
C GLN A 219 10.33 6.56 -25.20
N ALA A 220 9.45 5.75 -24.60
CA ALA A 220 9.66 4.31 -24.49
C ALA A 220 9.67 3.61 -25.86
N ALA A 221 8.82 4.05 -26.78
CA ALA A 221 8.80 3.55 -28.15
C ALA A 221 10.05 3.97 -28.94
N GLY A 222 10.59 5.17 -28.68
CA GLY A 222 11.81 5.67 -29.32
C GLY A 222 13.10 5.05 -28.81
N ALA A 223 13.11 4.54 -27.57
CA ALA A 223 14.28 3.89 -26.96
C ALA A 223 14.42 2.38 -27.35
N ALA A 224 13.42 1.83 -28.05
CA ALA A 224 13.42 0.44 -28.53
C ALA A 224 13.98 0.27 -29.95
N HIS A 225 14.54 1.33 -30.53
CA HIS A 225 15.27 1.36 -31.81
C HIS A 225 16.72 1.82 -31.58
#